data_67b8458ffbce342973a0cbe058337902
#
_entry.id   67b8458ffbce342973a0cbe058337902
#
_cell.length_a   1.000
_cell.length_b   1.000
_cell.length_c   1.000
_cell.angle_alpha   90.00
_cell.angle_beta   90.00
_cell.angle_gamma   90.00
#
_symmetry.space_group_name_H-M   'P 1'
#
loop_
_entity.id
_entity.type
_entity.pdbx_description
1 polymer ?
#
loop_
_entity_poly.entity_id
_entity_poly.type
_entity_poly.pdbx_seq_one_letter_code
_entity_poly.pdbx_strand_id
1 'polypeptide(L)'
;MHTHQRGEANIVRSLPIKKDTKPTDAERHTAVGPLYAKPIMAGVHGRILSILLPMLLLSFIISFVAVAASPGSGSALLPLVAVAPVTIQDINPPAEYIGHVEAIQAVDLRARVDGFLEQINFQEGEKVPSGKLLFAIEQAPYLAQVAVDKAQVAQAEAELTRANHHLKRLRSALSASISAMDLDDAVAAQLRAEAQIAMAQATLNRSLLNLGYTTIKAPISGRIGRTTYTRGNLVGPTSHPLARIVQMDPIRVVYSISDNNLAAIQMAMNDAAKGRQSPALVPRIRLANGTLLDTTGRIDFVDNEMDPATGTIAIRAEFDNPEGHLIPGQYVSVLVSLTQPKLLPVIPQSAVLVNQQGRYVLVVDSENIARVRPIVIGQAVGSMWAVESGLKADELVIVEGIQKVKPDAPVQISPSGARES
;
A
#
# COMPACT_ATOMS: atom_id res chain seq x y z
N MET A 1 -30.36 -16.92 54.12
CA MET A 1 -31.59 -16.31 54.61
C MET A 1 -31.94 -15.17 53.66
N HIS A 2 -32.90 -15.46 52.80
CA HIS A 2 -34.10 -14.66 52.48
C HIS A 2 -33.85 -13.21 52.07
N THR A 3 -34.35 -12.62 51.09
CA THR A 3 -35.41 -12.91 50.09
C THR A 3 -35.55 -11.66 49.21
N HIS A 4 -35.83 -11.84 47.93
CA HIS A 4 -36.84 -11.16 47.12
C HIS A 4 -36.80 -9.61 47.00
N GLN A 5 -37.04 -8.96 45.90
CA GLN A 5 -37.96 -9.19 44.75
C GLN A 5 -37.69 -8.14 43.66
N ARG A 6 -37.91 -8.54 42.46
CA ARG A 6 -38.76 -7.99 41.37
C ARG A 6 -38.70 -6.47 41.17
N GLY A 7 -38.63 -5.97 40.03
CA GLY A 7 -39.00 -6.30 38.65
C GLY A 7 -39.42 -5.00 38.01
N GLU A 8 -39.22 -4.85 36.78
CA GLU A 8 -40.20 -4.35 35.83
C GLU A 8 -39.60 -4.16 34.46
N ALA A 9 -40.19 -4.89 33.55
CA ALA A 9 -39.98 -4.80 32.13
C ALA A 9 -40.66 -3.54 31.60
N ASN A 10 -40.02 -2.85 30.66
CA ASN A 10 -40.74 -1.93 29.80
C ASN A 10 -40.49 -2.27 28.33
N ILE A 11 -41.58 -2.71 27.77
CA ILE A 11 -41.90 -3.05 26.41
C ILE A 11 -41.70 -1.81 25.52
N VAL A 12 -40.89 -1.91 24.50
CA VAL A 12 -40.90 -0.95 23.40
C VAL A 12 -41.51 -1.62 22.17
N ARG A 13 -42.63 -1.06 21.78
CA ARG A 13 -43.44 -1.36 20.60
C ARG A 13 -42.63 -1.28 19.32
N SER A 14 -42.72 -2.36 18.58
CA SER A 14 -42.56 -2.41 17.15
C SER A 14 -43.69 -1.71 16.41
N LEU A 15 -43.40 -0.93 15.39
CA LEU A 15 -44.35 -0.50 14.37
C LEU A 15 -43.82 -0.84 12.98
N PRO A 16 -44.73 -1.09 12.02
CA PRO A 16 -44.50 -2.04 10.95
C PRO A 16 -44.03 -1.41 9.62
N ILE A 17 -43.42 -2.27 8.86
CA ILE A 17 -43.07 -2.14 7.45
C ILE A 17 -44.33 -1.94 6.60
N LYS A 18 -44.36 -0.91 5.79
CA LYS A 18 -45.31 -0.73 4.71
C LYS A 18 -44.63 -1.12 3.39
N LYS A 19 -45.03 -2.27 2.85
CA LYS A 19 -44.97 -2.63 1.45
C LYS A 19 -46.08 -1.89 0.72
N ASP A 20 -45.85 -1.63 -0.52
CA ASP A 20 -46.73 -1.43 -1.67
C ASP A 20 -46.14 -0.32 -2.55
N THR A 21 -46.04 -0.35 -3.84
CA THR A 21 -46.61 -1.13 -4.93
C THR A 21 -45.92 -0.70 -6.21
N LYS A 22 -45.72 -1.62 -7.10
CA LYS A 22 -45.67 -1.32 -8.54
C LYS A 22 -47.07 -0.92 -9.00
N PRO A 23 -47.26 -0.12 -10.03
CA PRO A 23 -47.37 -0.69 -11.37
C PRO A 23 -46.94 0.20 -12.56
N THR A 24 -46.68 -0.51 -13.60
CA THR A 24 -47.28 -0.50 -14.98
C THR A 24 -47.04 0.68 -15.88
N ASP A 25 -46.52 0.25 -17.00
CA ASP A 25 -46.96 0.45 -18.39
C ASP A 25 -46.73 1.76 -19.08
N ALA A 26 -46.29 1.60 -20.16
CA ALA A 26 -46.56 1.68 -21.59
C ALA A 26 -45.71 2.79 -22.21
N GLU A 27 -45.23 2.75 -23.32
CA GLU A 27 -45.56 2.29 -24.66
C GLU A 27 -44.38 2.51 -25.60
N ARG A 28 -44.13 1.51 -26.36
CA ARG A 28 -44.34 1.40 -27.83
C ARG A 28 -43.28 2.02 -28.73
N HIS A 29 -42.94 1.13 -29.59
CA HIS A 29 -42.68 1.13 -31.01
C HIS A 29 -41.22 1.43 -31.40
N THR A 30 -40.58 0.69 -32.23
CA THR A 30 -41.02 -0.13 -33.38
C THR A 30 -39.92 -1.13 -33.73
N ALA A 31 -40.35 -2.33 -33.99
CA ALA A 31 -39.60 -3.37 -34.65
C ALA A 31 -39.52 -3.11 -36.15
N VAL A 32 -38.41 -3.42 -36.78
CA VAL A 32 -38.41 -3.92 -38.17
C VAL A 32 -37.43 -5.08 -38.23
N GLY A 33 -38.02 -6.21 -38.45
CA GLY A 33 -37.33 -7.49 -38.63
C GLY A 33 -36.93 -7.74 -40.07
N PRO A 34 -36.42 -8.91 -40.36
CA PRO A 34 -35.62 -9.21 -41.54
C PRO A 34 -36.44 -9.72 -42.70
N LEU A 35 -36.02 -9.42 -43.90
CA LEU A 35 -36.55 -10.03 -45.11
C LEU A 35 -35.52 -10.92 -45.80
N TYR A 36 -35.76 -12.20 -45.62
CA TYR A 36 -35.39 -13.29 -46.52
C TYR A 36 -35.97 -13.05 -47.92
N ALA A 37 -35.18 -13.26 -48.94
CA ALA A 37 -35.66 -13.73 -50.22
C ALA A 37 -34.58 -14.44 -51.03
N LYS A 38 -34.72 -15.72 -51.14
CA LYS A 38 -34.37 -16.60 -52.27
C LYS A 38 -35.65 -16.84 -53.06
N PRO A 39 -35.62 -17.55 -54.17
CA PRO A 39 -34.92 -17.47 -55.47
C PRO A 39 -35.91 -17.42 -56.58
N ILE A 40 -35.56 -17.32 -57.86
CA ILE A 40 -36.31 -17.96 -58.95
C ILE A 40 -35.41 -18.12 -60.18
N MET A 41 -35.44 -19.34 -60.67
CA MET A 41 -35.02 -19.89 -61.92
C MET A 41 -35.73 -19.22 -63.12
N ALA A 42 -35.11 -19.32 -64.22
CA ALA A 42 -35.54 -19.70 -65.56
C ALA A 42 -34.56 -19.07 -66.53
N GLY A 43 -33.92 -19.72 -67.42
CA GLY A 43 -34.27 -20.78 -68.28
C GLY A 43 -34.28 -20.27 -69.74
N VAL A 44 -33.80 -21.09 -70.59
CA VAL A 44 -34.11 -21.09 -72.06
C VAL A 44 -32.98 -20.61 -73.00
N HIS A 45 -32.27 -21.55 -73.50
CA HIS A 45 -32.27 -22.10 -74.85
C HIS A 45 -31.70 -21.25 -75.97
N GLY A 46 -30.89 -21.89 -76.75
CA GLY A 46 -30.74 -21.73 -78.19
C GLY A 46 -29.26 -21.76 -78.59
N ARG A 47 -28.76 -22.88 -78.90
CA ARG A 47 -28.78 -23.62 -80.18
C ARG A 47 -28.08 -22.90 -81.32
N ILE A 48 -27.16 -23.68 -81.89
CA ILE A 48 -26.88 -23.90 -83.31
C ILE A 48 -25.66 -23.09 -83.82
N LEU A 49 -24.68 -23.55 -84.46
CA LEU A 49 -24.42 -24.67 -85.36
C LEU A 49 -23.00 -24.45 -85.91
N SER A 50 -22.13 -25.36 -85.77
CA SER A 50 -21.58 -26.16 -86.91
C SER A 50 -20.77 -25.45 -87.98
N ILE A 51 -19.75 -26.14 -88.29
CA ILE A 51 -19.21 -26.41 -89.68
C ILE A 51 -17.94 -25.60 -89.99
N LEU A 52 -16.91 -26.26 -90.15
CA LEU A 52 -16.13 -26.92 -91.14
C LEU A 52 -14.60 -26.62 -91.07
N LEU A 53 -13.87 -27.65 -90.84
CA LEU A 53 -12.60 -28.01 -91.44
C LEU A 53 -12.57 -27.65 -92.93
N PRO A 54 -11.46 -27.49 -93.67
CA PRO A 54 -10.18 -28.19 -93.55
C PRO A 54 -8.88 -27.47 -93.97
N MET A 55 -7.78 -28.13 -93.66
CA MET A 55 -6.62 -28.41 -94.47
C MET A 55 -5.88 -27.30 -95.22
N LEU A 56 -4.64 -27.06 -94.90
CA LEU A 56 -3.55 -27.21 -95.88
C LEU A 56 -2.20 -27.37 -95.22
N LEU A 57 -1.61 -28.50 -95.52
CA LEU A 57 -0.17 -28.78 -95.38
C LEU A 57 0.62 -27.74 -96.17
N LEU A 58 1.72 -27.25 -95.58
CA LEU A 58 2.97 -27.11 -96.34
C LEU A 58 4.13 -27.01 -95.44
N SER A 59 4.96 -27.98 -95.58
CA SER A 59 6.32 -28.19 -95.23
C SER A 59 7.21 -26.95 -95.41
N PHE A 60 8.04 -26.63 -94.41
CA PHE A 60 9.39 -26.17 -94.67
C PHE A 60 10.36 -26.57 -93.54
N ILE A 61 11.34 -27.23 -93.99
CA ILE A 61 12.50 -27.84 -93.31
C ILE A 61 13.48 -26.70 -92.95
N ILE A 62 14.33 -27.01 -91.89
CA ILE A 62 15.66 -26.43 -91.59
C ILE A 62 15.62 -25.34 -90.50
N SER A 63 16.15 -25.57 -89.36
CA SER A 63 17.55 -25.66 -88.96
C SER A 63 17.64 -25.98 -87.46
N PHE A 64 18.32 -27.04 -87.21
CA PHE A 64 18.78 -27.46 -85.90
C PHE A 64 19.88 -26.53 -85.44
N VAL A 65 19.62 -25.59 -84.52
CA VAL A 65 20.63 -24.91 -83.70
C VAL A 65 20.48 -25.40 -82.31
N ALA A 66 21.29 -26.30 -81.87
CA ALA A 66 21.43 -26.72 -80.49
C ALA A 66 22.02 -25.55 -79.70
N VAL A 67 21.19 -24.79 -79.05
CA VAL A 67 21.56 -23.90 -77.96
C VAL A 67 21.70 -24.80 -76.75
N ALA A 68 22.95 -25.05 -76.34
CA ALA A 68 23.25 -25.63 -75.04
C ALA A 68 22.66 -24.71 -73.98
N ALA A 69 21.52 -25.09 -73.41
CA ALA A 69 21.03 -24.50 -72.18
C ALA A 69 22.00 -24.90 -71.09
N SER A 70 22.91 -23.99 -70.74
CA SER A 70 23.60 -24.02 -69.46
C SER A 70 22.54 -24.14 -68.38
N PRO A 71 22.69 -25.06 -67.41
CA PRO A 71 21.82 -25.03 -66.25
C PRO A 71 22.10 -23.71 -65.54
N GLY A 72 21.21 -22.73 -65.71
CA GLY A 72 21.19 -21.52 -64.92
C GLY A 72 21.23 -21.95 -63.48
N SER A 73 22.30 -21.62 -62.80
CA SER A 73 22.36 -21.61 -61.32
C SER A 73 21.26 -20.70 -60.86
N GLY A 74 20.08 -21.26 -60.65
CA GLY A 74 19.00 -20.58 -59.95
C GLY A 74 19.57 -20.25 -58.57
N SER A 75 19.89 -19.01 -58.39
CA SER A 75 20.19 -18.47 -57.05
C SER A 75 18.93 -18.78 -56.23
N ALA A 76 18.95 -19.88 -55.49
CA ALA A 76 17.84 -20.22 -54.60
C ALA A 76 17.71 -19.02 -53.64
N LEU A 77 16.66 -18.27 -53.81
CA LEU A 77 16.35 -17.16 -52.91
C LEU A 77 16.36 -17.74 -51.49
N LEU A 78 17.30 -17.31 -50.67
CA LEU A 78 17.41 -17.72 -49.30
C LEU A 78 16.10 -17.35 -48.61
N PRO A 79 15.54 -18.24 -47.79
CA PRO A 79 14.29 -17.94 -47.04
C PRO A 79 14.56 -16.75 -46.13
N LEU A 80 13.72 -15.71 -46.28
CA LEU A 80 13.73 -14.52 -45.46
C LEU A 80 13.06 -14.84 -44.12
N VAL A 81 13.76 -14.60 -43.00
CA VAL A 81 13.33 -14.90 -41.65
C VAL A 81 13.44 -13.67 -40.74
N ALA A 82 12.49 -13.51 -39.82
CA ALA A 82 12.65 -12.57 -38.73
C ALA A 82 13.24 -13.30 -37.49
N VAL A 83 14.20 -12.65 -36.86
CA VAL A 83 14.85 -13.18 -35.66
C VAL A 83 14.70 -12.27 -34.49
N ALA A 84 14.66 -12.85 -33.28
CA ALA A 84 14.70 -12.13 -32.02
C ALA A 84 15.92 -12.58 -31.21
N PRO A 85 16.61 -11.66 -30.52
CA PRO A 85 17.68 -12.03 -29.61
C PRO A 85 17.12 -12.70 -28.36
N VAL A 86 17.85 -13.67 -27.85
CA VAL A 86 17.58 -14.29 -26.55
C VAL A 86 17.99 -13.30 -25.46
N THR A 87 17.04 -12.81 -24.68
CA THR A 87 17.30 -11.88 -23.59
C THR A 87 17.24 -12.61 -22.25
N ILE A 88 18.00 -12.15 -21.26
CA ILE A 88 17.92 -12.68 -19.90
C ILE A 88 16.93 -11.80 -19.12
N GLN A 89 15.92 -12.41 -18.52
CA GLN A 89 14.95 -11.71 -17.68
C GLN A 89 14.78 -12.43 -16.35
N ASP A 90 14.40 -11.67 -15.34
CA ASP A 90 13.95 -12.26 -14.08
C ASP A 90 12.56 -12.84 -14.30
N ILE A 91 12.45 -14.16 -14.12
CA ILE A 91 11.19 -14.88 -14.27
C ILE A 91 10.34 -14.87 -12.99
N ASN A 92 10.86 -14.30 -11.90
CA ASN A 92 10.18 -14.08 -10.63
C ASN A 92 10.13 -12.58 -10.32
N PRO A 93 9.47 -11.75 -11.16
CA PRO A 93 9.40 -10.33 -10.89
C PRO A 93 8.70 -10.07 -9.56
N PRO A 94 9.04 -8.96 -8.88
CA PRO A 94 8.37 -8.60 -7.65
C PRO A 94 6.87 -8.42 -7.89
N ALA A 95 6.07 -8.93 -6.97
CA ALA A 95 4.63 -8.69 -6.97
C ALA A 95 4.35 -7.23 -6.58
N GLU A 96 3.39 -6.61 -7.24
CA GLU A 96 2.99 -5.22 -7.02
C GLU A 96 1.64 -5.19 -6.29
N TYR A 97 1.60 -4.45 -5.18
CA TYR A 97 0.42 -4.27 -4.33
C TYR A 97 0.14 -2.78 -4.17
N ILE A 98 -1.12 -2.42 -4.04
CA ILE A 98 -1.49 -1.05 -3.68
C ILE A 98 -1.34 -0.92 -2.16
N GLY A 99 -0.53 0.05 -1.73
CA GLY A 99 -0.33 0.40 -0.34
C GLY A 99 -0.91 1.77 -0.01
N HIS A 100 -1.32 1.93 1.25
CA HIS A 100 -1.76 3.19 1.83
C HIS A 100 -0.73 3.67 2.84
N VAL A 101 -0.32 4.92 2.70
CA VAL A 101 0.69 5.53 3.57
C VAL A 101 0.00 6.05 4.83
N GLU A 102 0.52 5.66 5.99
CA GLU A 102 0.03 6.07 7.30
C GLU A 102 1.15 6.64 8.17
N ALA A 103 0.80 7.60 9.02
CA ALA A 103 1.72 8.02 10.05
C ALA A 103 1.78 6.98 11.17
N ILE A 104 2.97 6.70 11.69
CA ILE A 104 3.13 5.82 12.86
C ILE A 104 2.48 6.47 14.09
N GLN A 105 2.67 7.78 14.26
CA GLN A 105 2.05 8.55 15.33
C GLN A 105 1.42 9.83 14.77
N ALA A 106 0.21 10.13 15.23
CA ALA A 106 -0.48 11.37 14.95
C ALA A 106 -1.21 11.83 16.22
N VAL A 107 -1.05 13.09 16.59
CA VAL A 107 -1.62 13.63 17.83
C VAL A 107 -2.36 14.92 17.54
N ASP A 108 -3.63 14.96 17.95
CA ASP A 108 -4.46 16.18 17.94
C ASP A 108 -4.22 16.96 19.23
N LEU A 109 -3.67 18.16 19.10
CA LEU A 109 -3.42 19.07 20.22
C LEU A 109 -4.73 19.73 20.65
N ARG A 110 -5.09 19.57 21.92
CA ARG A 110 -6.30 20.15 22.50
C ARG A 110 -5.97 20.97 23.74
N ALA A 111 -6.69 22.07 23.94
CA ALA A 111 -6.68 22.77 25.21
C ALA A 111 -7.32 21.92 26.31
N ARG A 112 -6.70 21.92 27.51
CA ARG A 112 -7.24 21.21 28.68
C ARG A 112 -7.85 22.16 29.69
N VAL A 113 -7.63 23.46 29.49
CA VAL A 113 -8.13 24.55 30.34
C VAL A 113 -8.68 25.65 29.45
N ASP A 114 -9.61 26.42 29.96
CA ASP A 114 -10.24 27.55 29.27
C ASP A 114 -9.33 28.78 29.32
N GLY A 115 -9.35 29.61 28.31
CA GLY A 115 -8.64 30.87 28.27
C GLY A 115 -8.37 31.38 26.86
N PHE A 116 -7.90 32.61 26.74
CA PHE A 116 -7.54 33.21 25.48
C PHE A 116 -6.18 32.69 24.99
N LEU A 117 -6.10 32.39 23.70
CA LEU A 117 -4.84 32.00 23.06
C LEU A 117 -3.95 33.21 22.90
N GLU A 118 -2.88 33.34 23.69
CA GLU A 118 -1.97 34.49 23.68
C GLU A 118 -0.85 34.35 22.65
N GLN A 119 -0.30 33.12 22.48
CA GLN A 119 0.85 32.91 21.61
C GLN A 119 0.69 31.63 20.80
N ILE A 120 1.19 31.71 19.57
CA ILE A 120 1.38 30.59 18.65
C ILE A 120 2.86 30.64 18.22
N ASN A 121 3.66 29.65 18.60
CA ASN A 121 5.13 29.64 18.49
C ASN A 121 5.64 28.67 17.42
N PHE A 122 4.93 28.54 16.31
CA PHE A 122 5.34 27.74 15.17
C PHE A 122 4.76 28.31 13.87
N GLN A 123 5.31 27.86 12.75
CA GLN A 123 4.74 28.08 11.43
C GLN A 123 3.98 26.81 10.99
N GLU A 124 2.85 27.02 10.31
CA GLU A 124 2.08 25.89 9.75
C GLU A 124 2.93 25.09 8.75
N GLY A 125 2.92 23.75 8.89
CA GLY A 125 3.75 22.87 8.07
C GLY A 125 5.19 22.71 8.54
N GLU A 126 5.61 23.36 9.64
CA GLU A 126 6.96 23.24 10.20
C GLU A 126 7.22 21.85 10.81
N LYS A 127 8.46 21.39 10.75
CA LYS A 127 8.93 20.24 11.53
C LYS A 127 9.20 20.69 12.96
N VAL A 128 8.49 20.14 13.93
CA VAL A 128 8.63 20.48 15.35
C VAL A 128 9.21 19.31 16.13
N PRO A 129 10.21 19.54 16.99
CA PRO A 129 10.69 18.52 17.91
C PRO A 129 9.75 18.34 19.10
N SER A 130 9.74 17.16 19.69
CA SER A 130 9.04 16.92 20.95
C SER A 130 9.51 17.90 22.05
N GLY A 131 8.58 18.40 22.85
CA GLY A 131 8.84 19.38 23.91
C GLY A 131 8.86 20.85 23.48
N LYS A 132 8.86 21.17 22.16
CA LYS A 132 8.76 22.56 21.67
C LYS A 132 7.45 23.18 22.16
N LEU A 133 7.52 24.42 22.68
CA LEU A 133 6.34 25.21 23.02
C LEU A 133 5.61 25.58 21.71
N LEU A 134 4.33 25.25 21.66
CA LEU A 134 3.50 25.50 20.46
C LEU A 134 2.46 26.58 20.72
N PHE A 135 1.72 26.47 21.83
CA PHE A 135 0.68 27.40 22.20
C PHE A 135 0.83 27.84 23.66
N ALA A 136 0.52 29.09 23.92
CA ALA A 136 0.34 29.60 25.26
C ALA A 136 -1.07 30.16 25.40
N ILE A 137 -1.79 29.69 26.42
CA ILE A 137 -3.10 30.18 26.85
C ILE A 137 -2.84 31.21 27.96
N GLU A 138 -3.70 32.20 28.12
CA GLU A 138 -3.63 33.23 29.15
C GLU A 138 -3.35 32.63 30.54
N GLN A 139 -2.20 32.98 31.13
CA GLN A 139 -1.75 32.42 32.40
C GLN A 139 -2.18 33.22 33.62
N ALA A 140 -2.52 34.50 33.44
CA ALA A 140 -2.79 35.42 34.55
C ALA A 140 -3.82 34.92 35.56
N PRO A 141 -5.01 34.38 35.16
CA PRO A 141 -5.99 33.85 36.10
C PRO A 141 -5.47 32.63 36.90
N TYR A 142 -4.70 31.75 36.24
CA TYR A 142 -4.13 30.55 36.84
C TYR A 142 -3.01 30.87 37.83
N LEU A 143 -2.16 31.84 37.51
CA LEU A 143 -1.14 32.34 38.42
C LEU A 143 -1.75 32.99 39.68
N ALA A 144 -2.81 33.74 39.53
CA ALA A 144 -3.56 34.31 40.66
C ALA A 144 -4.14 33.20 41.55
N GLN A 145 -4.73 32.15 40.97
CA GLN A 145 -5.29 31.04 41.73
C GLN A 145 -4.17 30.27 42.49
N VAL A 146 -3.03 30.00 41.84
CA VAL A 146 -1.86 29.38 42.49
C VAL A 146 -1.36 30.24 43.69
N ALA A 147 -1.40 31.56 43.56
CA ALA A 147 -0.99 32.45 44.66
C ALA A 147 -1.95 32.35 45.87
N VAL A 148 -3.27 32.27 45.61
CA VAL A 148 -4.27 32.08 46.66
C VAL A 148 -4.07 30.73 47.36
N ASP A 149 -3.91 29.64 46.60
CA ASP A 149 -3.74 28.31 47.17
C ASP A 149 -2.44 28.15 47.94
N LYS A 150 -1.35 28.82 47.51
CA LYS A 150 -0.10 28.91 48.29
C LYS A 150 -0.31 29.59 49.65
N ALA A 151 -1.12 30.67 49.67
CA ALA A 151 -1.43 31.34 50.94
C ALA A 151 -2.25 30.44 51.85
N GLN A 152 -3.16 29.62 51.31
CA GLN A 152 -3.93 28.62 52.11
C GLN A 152 -3.03 27.55 52.71
N VAL A 153 -2.00 27.06 52.00
CA VAL A 153 -1.02 26.14 52.52
C VAL A 153 -0.25 26.79 53.70
N ALA A 154 0.23 28.03 53.52
CA ALA A 154 0.92 28.75 54.56
C ALA A 154 0.06 28.99 55.82
N GLN A 155 -1.26 29.27 55.64
CA GLN A 155 -2.19 29.36 56.74
C GLN A 155 -2.35 28.04 57.49
N ALA A 156 -2.47 26.90 56.77
CA ALA A 156 -2.62 25.60 57.37
C ALA A 156 -1.31 25.16 58.11
N GLU A 157 -0.15 25.50 57.58
CA GLU A 157 1.14 25.28 58.23
C GLU A 157 1.29 26.07 59.55
N ALA A 158 0.83 27.32 59.57
CA ALA A 158 0.80 28.13 60.79
C ALA A 158 -0.13 27.55 61.85
N GLU A 159 -1.30 27.00 61.44
CA GLU A 159 -2.22 26.34 62.37
C GLU A 159 -1.65 25.05 62.95
N LEU A 160 -0.97 24.23 62.13
CA LEU A 160 -0.26 23.04 62.62
C LEU A 160 0.84 23.41 63.62
N THR A 161 1.60 24.47 63.29
CA THR A 161 2.63 24.97 64.16
C THR A 161 2.02 25.39 65.53
N ARG A 162 0.91 26.09 65.53
CA ARG A 162 0.16 26.46 66.76
C ARG A 162 -0.28 25.23 67.53
N ALA A 163 -0.88 24.24 66.85
CA ALA A 163 -1.35 23.00 67.48
C ALA A 163 -0.20 22.20 68.10
N ASN A 164 0.93 22.07 67.39
CA ASN A 164 2.15 21.41 67.86
C ASN A 164 2.69 22.10 69.12
N HIS A 165 2.76 23.45 69.11
CA HIS A 165 3.22 24.20 70.27
C HIS A 165 2.27 24.01 71.47
N HIS A 166 0.99 23.95 71.23
CA HIS A 166 -0.01 23.69 72.30
C HIS A 166 0.18 22.30 72.89
N LEU A 167 0.22 21.26 72.06
CA LEU A 167 0.42 19.88 72.46
C LEU A 167 1.75 19.72 73.25
N LYS A 168 2.83 20.34 72.74
CA LYS A 168 4.11 20.33 73.39
C LYS A 168 4.08 20.96 74.80
N ARG A 169 3.38 22.11 74.98
CA ARG A 169 3.21 22.72 76.29
C ARG A 169 2.46 21.81 77.23
N LEU A 170 1.35 21.20 76.82
CA LEU A 170 0.58 20.25 77.62
C LEU A 170 1.44 19.05 78.01
N ARG A 171 2.21 18.44 77.11
CA ARG A 171 3.09 17.30 77.39
C ARG A 171 4.26 17.64 78.38
N SER A 172 4.70 18.91 78.44
CA SER A 172 5.75 19.37 79.29
C SER A 172 5.29 19.86 80.64
N ALA A 173 3.98 20.05 80.86
CA ALA A 173 3.43 20.41 82.18
C ALA A 173 3.39 19.20 83.14
N LEU A 174 3.41 19.46 84.45
CA LEU A 174 3.39 18.39 85.48
C LEU A 174 2.11 17.55 85.35
N SER A 175 2.25 16.22 85.26
CA SER A 175 1.17 15.24 85.05
C SER A 175 0.01 15.32 86.00
N ALA A 176 0.15 15.90 87.18
CA ALA A 176 -0.88 16.05 88.19
C ALA A 176 -1.90 17.21 87.86
N SER A 177 -1.62 18.05 86.86
CA SER A 177 -2.38 19.25 86.59
C SER A 177 -3.10 19.25 85.26
N ILE A 178 -3.00 18.15 84.47
CA ILE A 178 -3.56 18.07 83.10
C ILE A 178 -4.60 16.97 83.08
N SER A 179 -5.78 17.30 82.54
CA SER A 179 -6.85 16.32 82.25
C SER A 179 -6.41 15.46 81.03
N ALA A 180 -6.66 14.16 81.09
CA ALA A 180 -6.48 13.26 79.93
C ALA A 180 -7.30 13.76 78.72
N MET A 181 -8.45 14.35 78.95
CA MET A 181 -9.30 14.95 77.94
C MET A 181 -8.63 16.13 77.19
N ASP A 182 -7.92 17.01 77.94
CA ASP A 182 -7.20 18.14 77.31
C ASP A 182 -6.07 17.66 76.42
N LEU A 183 -5.38 16.56 76.82
CA LEU A 183 -4.33 15.97 76.00
C LEU A 183 -4.89 15.32 74.73
N ASP A 184 -6.03 14.59 74.85
CA ASP A 184 -6.71 13.98 73.72
C ASP A 184 -7.25 15.04 72.73
N ASP A 185 -7.79 16.14 73.25
CA ASP A 185 -8.23 17.27 72.45
C ASP A 185 -7.04 17.95 71.69
N ALA A 186 -5.92 18.10 72.32
CA ALA A 186 -4.73 18.68 71.68
C ALA A 186 -4.12 17.74 70.60
N VAL A 187 -4.15 16.42 70.82
CA VAL A 187 -3.74 15.44 69.79
C VAL A 187 -4.74 15.48 68.62
N ALA A 188 -6.04 15.50 68.89
CA ALA A 188 -7.04 15.61 67.84
C ALA A 188 -6.96 16.94 67.05
N ALA A 189 -6.54 18.05 67.69
CA ALA A 189 -6.29 19.33 67.05
C ALA A 189 -5.10 19.28 66.13
N GLN A 190 -4.00 18.61 66.56
CA GLN A 190 -2.81 18.35 65.73
C GLN A 190 -3.19 17.55 64.46
N LEU A 191 -3.87 16.40 64.64
CA LEU A 191 -4.27 15.55 63.53
C LEU A 191 -5.18 16.29 62.53
N ARG A 192 -6.11 17.11 63.05
CA ARG A 192 -6.95 17.96 62.20
C ARG A 192 -6.10 18.97 61.39
N ALA A 193 -5.11 19.60 62.01
CA ALA A 193 -4.26 20.55 61.34
C ALA A 193 -3.35 19.87 60.28
N GLU A 194 -2.87 18.67 60.54
CA GLU A 194 -2.15 17.85 59.55
C GLU A 194 -3.01 17.50 58.35
N ALA A 195 -4.27 17.06 58.58
CA ALA A 195 -5.22 16.80 57.53
C ALA A 195 -5.56 18.07 56.72
N GLN A 196 -5.61 19.24 57.35
CA GLN A 196 -5.86 20.52 56.69
C GLN A 196 -4.67 20.92 55.75
N ILE A 197 -3.44 20.68 56.14
CA ILE A 197 -2.27 20.87 55.27
C ILE A 197 -2.37 19.97 54.06
N ALA A 198 -2.63 18.66 54.24
CA ALA A 198 -2.78 17.71 53.13
C ALA A 198 -3.84 18.15 52.13
N MET A 199 -4.97 18.66 52.61
CA MET A 199 -6.04 19.17 51.75
C MET A 199 -5.60 20.44 50.99
N ALA A 200 -4.95 21.40 51.68
CA ALA A 200 -4.47 22.62 51.03
C ALA A 200 -3.43 22.35 49.99
N GLN A 201 -2.47 21.44 50.26
CA GLN A 201 -1.46 20.99 49.28
C GLN A 201 -2.09 20.30 48.07
N ALA A 202 -3.07 19.43 48.26
CA ALA A 202 -3.79 18.79 47.16
C ALA A 202 -4.49 19.85 46.24
N THR A 203 -5.07 20.89 46.86
CA THR A 203 -5.70 22.00 46.11
C THR A 203 -4.64 22.80 45.33
N LEU A 204 -3.51 23.16 45.97
CA LEU A 204 -2.41 23.83 45.29
C LEU A 204 -1.86 23.01 44.11
N ASN A 205 -1.66 21.71 44.29
CA ASN A 205 -1.19 20.82 43.24
C ASN A 205 -2.15 20.82 42.03
N ARG A 206 -3.47 20.80 42.25
CA ARG A 206 -4.47 20.91 41.18
C ARG A 206 -4.31 22.25 40.41
N SER A 207 -4.12 23.36 41.10
CA SER A 207 -3.95 24.67 40.46
C SER A 207 -2.64 24.78 39.69
N LEU A 208 -1.57 24.16 40.18
CA LEU A 208 -0.30 24.06 39.47
C LEU A 208 -0.43 23.21 38.19
N LEU A 209 -1.20 22.12 38.22
CA LEU A 209 -1.50 21.32 37.03
C LEU A 209 -2.28 22.14 35.99
N ASN A 210 -3.30 22.88 36.42
CA ASN A 210 -4.09 23.74 35.53
C ASN A 210 -3.19 24.84 34.91
N LEU A 211 -2.32 25.46 35.70
CA LEU A 211 -1.32 26.39 35.17
C LEU A 211 -0.39 25.70 34.16
N GLY A 212 0.04 24.48 34.41
CA GLY A 212 0.85 23.70 33.47
C GLY A 212 0.14 23.45 32.14
N TYR A 213 -1.18 23.25 32.17
CA TYR A 213 -2.00 23.03 30.95
C TYR A 213 -2.19 24.29 30.11
N THR A 214 -1.89 25.48 30.60
CA THR A 214 -1.86 26.70 29.78
C THR A 214 -0.72 26.73 28.77
N THR A 215 0.29 25.90 28.97
CA THR A 215 1.48 25.78 28.13
C THR A 215 1.41 24.49 27.35
N ILE A 216 1.09 24.56 26.06
CA ILE A 216 0.91 23.37 25.22
C ILE A 216 2.20 23.15 24.42
N LYS A 217 2.85 22.00 24.71
CA LYS A 217 4.07 21.57 24.04
C LYS A 217 3.80 20.39 23.10
N ALA A 218 4.68 20.21 22.12
CA ALA A 218 4.63 19.08 21.20
C ALA A 218 4.88 17.76 21.96
N PRO A 219 3.94 16.81 21.96
CA PRO A 219 4.15 15.51 22.64
C PRO A 219 5.04 14.56 21.84
N ILE A 220 5.09 14.72 20.54
CA ILE A 220 5.89 13.94 19.58
C ILE A 220 6.67 14.89 18.66
N SER A 221 7.76 14.40 18.09
CA SER A 221 8.41 15.05 16.96
C SER A 221 7.66 14.75 15.68
N GLY A 222 7.47 15.75 14.80
CA GLY A 222 6.74 15.55 13.56
C GLY A 222 6.47 16.85 12.83
N ARG A 223 5.62 16.81 11.82
CA ARG A 223 5.16 17.99 11.07
C ARG A 223 3.83 18.47 11.66
N ILE A 224 3.79 19.74 12.06
CA ILE A 224 2.56 20.35 12.55
C ILE A 224 1.70 20.81 11.38
N GLY A 225 0.41 20.54 11.46
CA GLY A 225 -0.57 21.00 10.47
C GLY A 225 -0.97 22.46 10.66
N ARG A 226 -2.06 22.86 10.01
CA ARG A 226 -2.67 24.18 10.18
C ARG A 226 -3.21 24.36 11.58
N THR A 227 -3.25 25.59 12.07
CA THR A 227 -3.96 25.95 13.30
C THR A 227 -5.45 26.18 13.04
N THR A 228 -6.30 25.72 13.96
CA THR A 228 -7.75 25.95 13.87
C THR A 228 -8.14 27.33 14.44
N TYR A 229 -7.36 27.80 15.40
CA TYR A 229 -7.64 29.05 16.14
C TYR A 229 -6.48 30.03 15.99
N THR A 230 -6.79 31.30 15.88
CA THR A 230 -5.80 32.38 15.85
C THR A 230 -5.62 32.99 17.24
N ARG A 231 -4.54 33.76 17.41
CA ARG A 231 -4.29 34.53 18.64
C ARG A 231 -5.52 35.39 18.99
N GLY A 232 -5.89 35.40 20.27
CA GLY A 232 -7.04 36.13 20.79
C GLY A 232 -8.34 35.34 20.81
N ASN A 233 -8.39 34.13 20.26
CA ASN A 233 -9.58 33.27 20.38
C ASN A 233 -9.64 32.63 21.77
N LEU A 234 -10.86 32.45 22.27
CA LEU A 234 -11.14 31.67 23.45
C LEU A 234 -11.07 30.18 23.08
N VAL A 235 -10.30 29.40 23.83
CA VAL A 235 -10.15 27.95 23.66
C VAL A 235 -10.38 27.23 24.98
N GLY A 236 -10.74 25.95 24.93
CA GLY A 236 -11.03 25.13 26.11
C GLY A 236 -11.18 23.64 25.78
N PRO A 237 -11.51 22.81 26.78
CA PRO A 237 -11.62 21.35 26.62
C PRO A 237 -12.66 20.90 25.58
N THR A 238 -13.70 21.71 25.37
CA THR A 238 -14.79 21.46 24.40
C THR A 238 -14.49 21.99 23.01
N SER A 239 -13.39 22.73 22.84
CA SER A 239 -12.98 23.28 21.56
C SER A 239 -12.48 22.17 20.62
N HIS A 240 -12.54 22.43 19.31
CA HIS A 240 -11.88 21.59 18.32
C HIS A 240 -10.37 21.51 18.58
N PRO A 241 -9.67 20.51 18.04
CA PRO A 241 -8.22 20.45 18.11
C PRO A 241 -7.61 21.78 17.62
N LEU A 242 -6.61 22.26 18.36
CA LEU A 242 -5.88 23.49 18.01
C LEU A 242 -5.02 23.31 16.75
N ALA A 243 -4.34 22.19 16.68
CA ALA A 243 -3.54 21.73 15.54
C ALA A 243 -3.34 20.20 15.65
N ARG A 244 -2.82 19.59 14.58
CA ARG A 244 -2.44 18.17 14.56
C ARG A 244 -0.96 18.06 14.25
N ILE A 245 -0.24 17.21 14.99
CA ILE A 245 1.15 16.84 14.70
C ILE A 245 1.14 15.43 14.14
N VAL A 246 1.88 15.22 13.07
CA VAL A 246 1.99 13.95 12.37
C VAL A 246 3.47 13.59 12.25
N GLN A 247 3.83 12.40 12.71
CA GLN A 247 5.17 11.85 12.50
C GLN A 247 5.34 11.54 11.01
N MET A 248 6.39 12.12 10.39
CA MET A 248 6.67 11.97 8.96
C MET A 248 7.80 10.99 8.69
N ASP A 249 8.64 10.71 9.69
CA ASP A 249 9.82 9.87 9.60
C ASP A 249 10.09 9.18 10.96
N PRO A 250 10.20 7.87 10.99
CA PRO A 250 9.81 6.93 9.93
C PRO A 250 8.31 6.94 9.65
N ILE A 251 7.91 6.39 8.48
CA ILE A 251 6.51 6.33 8.05
C ILE A 251 6.10 4.88 7.80
N ARG A 252 4.83 4.59 7.86
CA ARG A 252 4.26 3.27 7.65
C ARG A 252 3.50 3.18 6.34
N VAL A 253 3.61 2.04 5.67
CA VAL A 253 2.76 1.70 4.53
C VAL A 253 2.02 0.40 4.85
N VAL A 254 0.70 0.44 4.70
CA VAL A 254 -0.18 -0.71 4.87
C VAL A 254 -0.60 -1.18 3.49
N TYR A 255 -0.43 -2.45 3.20
CA TYR A 255 -0.82 -3.07 1.94
C TYR A 255 -1.37 -4.48 2.19
N SER A 256 -2.25 -4.94 1.30
CA SER A 256 -2.93 -6.22 1.45
C SER A 256 -2.40 -7.24 0.46
N ILE A 257 -2.17 -8.45 0.94
CA ILE A 257 -1.68 -9.57 0.14
C ILE A 257 -2.72 -10.68 0.14
N SER A 258 -2.93 -11.30 -1.03
CA SER A 258 -3.84 -12.42 -1.19
C SER A 258 -3.35 -13.66 -0.45
N ASP A 259 -4.29 -14.51 -0.02
CA ASP A 259 -4.06 -15.81 0.62
C ASP A 259 -3.07 -16.70 -0.14
N ASN A 260 -3.12 -16.69 -1.46
CA ASN A 260 -2.22 -17.47 -2.31
C ASN A 260 -0.72 -17.21 -2.05
N ASN A 261 -0.38 -16.03 -1.55
CA ASN A 261 1.00 -15.60 -1.29
C ASN A 261 1.37 -15.69 0.21
N LEU A 262 0.39 -15.98 1.08
CA LEU A 262 0.59 -16.01 2.53
C LEU A 262 1.63 -17.04 2.98
N ALA A 263 1.63 -18.21 2.35
CA ALA A 263 2.58 -19.29 2.69
C ALA A 263 4.04 -18.86 2.45
N ALA A 264 4.31 -18.16 1.34
CA ALA A 264 5.64 -17.63 1.03
C ALA A 264 6.09 -16.59 2.05
N ILE A 265 5.17 -15.74 2.48
CA ILE A 265 5.44 -14.70 3.49
C ILE A 265 5.72 -15.32 4.86
N GLN A 266 4.91 -16.28 5.29
CA GLN A 266 5.12 -16.99 6.55
C GLN A 266 6.46 -17.72 6.59
N MET A 267 6.84 -18.39 5.50
CA MET A 267 8.16 -19.02 5.39
C MET A 267 9.29 -18.01 5.53
N ALA A 268 9.22 -16.88 4.83
CA ALA A 268 10.24 -15.84 4.86
C ALA A 268 10.31 -15.14 6.24
N MET A 269 9.18 -14.94 6.91
CA MET A 269 9.15 -14.43 8.28
C MET A 269 9.76 -15.41 9.29
N ASN A 270 9.47 -16.70 9.15
CA ASN A 270 10.06 -17.75 9.98
C ASN A 270 11.58 -17.85 9.77
N ASP A 271 12.07 -17.63 8.56
CA ASP A 271 13.50 -17.62 8.26
C ASP A 271 14.17 -16.37 8.85
N ALA A 272 13.52 -15.21 8.74
CA ALA A 272 14.00 -13.97 9.39
C ALA A 272 14.06 -14.11 10.93
N ALA A 273 13.06 -14.73 11.54
CA ALA A 273 13.03 -14.99 12.98
C ALA A 273 14.15 -15.96 13.43
N LYS A 274 14.62 -16.83 12.54
CA LYS A 274 15.75 -17.74 12.76
C LYS A 274 17.12 -17.13 12.43
N GLY A 275 17.18 -15.83 12.16
CA GLY A 275 18.41 -15.12 11.80
C GLY A 275 18.94 -15.44 10.40
N ARG A 276 18.16 -16.11 9.55
CA ARG A 276 18.47 -16.32 8.14
C ARG A 276 18.03 -15.09 7.36
N GLN A 277 18.98 -14.44 6.69
CA GLN A 277 18.62 -13.37 5.76
C GLN A 277 17.83 -13.97 4.61
N SER A 278 16.52 -13.74 4.61
CA SER A 278 15.69 -13.99 3.44
C SER A 278 15.65 -12.67 2.64
N PRO A 279 16.29 -12.59 1.47
CA PRO A 279 16.20 -11.42 0.62
C PRO A 279 14.79 -11.24 0.03
N ALA A 280 13.91 -12.17 0.32
CA ALA A 280 12.60 -12.31 -0.33
C ALA A 280 11.47 -11.53 0.33
N LEU A 281 11.66 -10.57 1.21
CA LEU A 281 10.55 -9.79 1.76
C LEU A 281 10.94 -8.33 2.02
N VAL A 282 11.78 -7.78 1.17
CA VAL A 282 12.12 -6.36 1.28
C VAL A 282 11.14 -5.55 0.43
N PRO A 283 10.14 -4.90 1.05
CA PRO A 283 9.22 -4.07 0.29
C PRO A 283 9.93 -2.82 -0.21
N ARG A 284 9.65 -2.44 -1.44
CA ARG A 284 10.11 -1.21 -2.09
C ARG A 284 8.92 -0.41 -2.55
N ILE A 285 9.04 0.90 -2.62
CA ILE A 285 7.93 1.78 -3.00
C ILE A 285 8.17 2.35 -4.38
N ARG A 286 7.12 2.28 -5.22
CA ARG A 286 7.00 3.04 -6.44
C ARG A 286 5.91 4.09 -6.26
N LEU A 287 6.26 5.34 -6.49
CA LEU A 287 5.32 6.46 -6.46
C LEU A 287 4.39 6.43 -7.68
N ALA A 288 3.27 7.15 -7.61
CA ALA A 288 2.30 7.25 -8.71
C ALA A 288 2.88 7.80 -10.02
N ASN A 289 3.98 8.54 -9.97
CA ASN A 289 4.70 9.04 -11.14
C ASN A 289 5.66 8.00 -11.76
N GLY A 290 5.68 6.75 -11.24
CA GLY A 290 6.56 5.69 -11.70
C GLY A 290 7.94 5.66 -11.03
N THR A 291 8.30 6.67 -10.25
CA THR A 291 9.62 6.73 -9.57
C THR A 291 9.71 5.65 -8.50
N LEU A 292 10.74 4.81 -8.58
CA LEU A 292 11.09 3.87 -7.54
C LEU A 292 11.92 4.60 -6.48
N LEU A 293 11.51 4.53 -5.22
CA LEU A 293 12.29 5.07 -4.12
C LEU A 293 13.46 4.15 -3.78
N ASP A 294 14.61 4.72 -3.47
CA ASP A 294 15.81 3.97 -3.06
C ASP A 294 15.66 3.36 -1.66
N THR A 295 14.69 3.86 -0.88
CA THR A 295 14.41 3.37 0.46
C THR A 295 13.76 2.00 0.40
N THR A 296 14.29 1.07 1.19
CA THR A 296 13.69 -0.26 1.39
C THR A 296 12.91 -0.27 2.70
N GLY A 297 11.77 -0.96 2.70
CA GLY A 297 10.94 -1.11 3.88
C GLY A 297 11.33 -2.31 4.73
N ARG A 298 10.94 -2.25 5.98
CA ARG A 298 11.00 -3.35 6.93
C ARG A 298 9.59 -3.73 7.35
N ILE A 299 9.18 -4.98 7.10
CA ILE A 299 7.90 -5.47 7.59
C ILE A 299 7.96 -5.51 9.13
N ASP A 300 7.07 -4.77 9.78
CA ASP A 300 6.95 -4.68 11.24
C ASP A 300 5.75 -5.46 11.77
N PHE A 301 4.75 -5.70 10.93
CA PHE A 301 3.53 -6.40 11.35
C PHE A 301 2.84 -7.09 10.17
N VAL A 302 2.34 -8.29 10.41
CA VAL A 302 1.39 -9.00 9.56
C VAL A 302 0.16 -9.25 10.40
N ASP A 303 -1.01 -8.91 9.87
CA ASP A 303 -2.26 -9.06 10.61
C ASP A 303 -2.48 -10.52 10.99
N ASN A 304 -3.20 -10.76 12.05
CA ASN A 304 -3.57 -12.08 12.55
C ASN A 304 -4.95 -12.54 12.03
N GLU A 305 -5.63 -11.68 11.29
CA GLU A 305 -6.95 -11.93 10.74
C GLU A 305 -6.98 -11.55 9.25
N MET A 306 -7.65 -12.39 8.47
CA MET A 306 -7.86 -12.14 7.05
C MET A 306 -9.20 -11.45 6.86
N ASP A 307 -9.25 -10.46 5.98
CA ASP A 307 -10.50 -9.85 5.56
C ASP A 307 -11.32 -10.87 4.73
N PRO A 308 -12.44 -11.36 5.23
CA PRO A 308 -13.23 -12.38 4.54
C PRO A 308 -13.92 -11.85 3.27
N ALA A 309 -14.07 -10.54 3.12
CA ALA A 309 -14.69 -9.95 1.93
C ALA A 309 -13.74 -9.91 0.74
N THR A 310 -12.44 -9.74 0.99
CA THR A 310 -11.42 -9.61 -0.05
C THR A 310 -10.50 -10.82 -0.16
N GLY A 311 -10.49 -11.71 0.85
CA GLY A 311 -9.54 -12.83 0.94
C GLY A 311 -8.08 -12.37 1.05
N THR A 312 -7.85 -11.23 1.69
CA THR A 312 -6.51 -10.64 1.84
C THR A 312 -6.14 -10.45 3.30
N ILE A 313 -4.84 -10.44 3.57
CA ILE A 313 -4.26 -10.12 4.87
C ILE A 313 -3.49 -8.81 4.80
N ALA A 314 -3.66 -7.95 5.80
CA ALA A 314 -2.96 -6.69 5.87
C ALA A 314 -1.52 -6.87 6.37
N ILE A 315 -0.59 -6.23 5.69
CA ILE A 315 0.81 -6.18 6.06
C ILE A 315 1.22 -4.73 6.25
N ARG A 316 2.00 -4.47 7.29
CA ARG A 316 2.57 -3.16 7.58
C ARG A 316 4.07 -3.21 7.37
N ALA A 317 4.57 -2.22 6.68
CA ALA A 317 6.01 -2.02 6.54
C ALA A 317 6.38 -0.59 6.91
N GLU A 318 7.48 -0.45 7.62
CA GLU A 318 8.06 0.82 8.02
C GLU A 318 9.14 1.23 7.03
N PHE A 319 9.16 2.50 6.66
CA PHE A 319 10.10 3.10 5.72
C PHE A 319 10.71 4.37 6.31
N ASP A 320 12.00 4.56 6.11
CA ASP A 320 12.64 5.83 6.37
C ASP A 320 12.17 6.86 5.34
N ASN A 321 11.84 8.07 5.81
CA ASN A 321 11.26 9.13 4.97
C ASN A 321 11.86 10.51 5.32
N PRO A 322 13.17 10.65 5.36
CA PRO A 322 13.84 11.89 5.79
C PRO A 322 13.50 13.08 4.89
N GLU A 323 13.35 12.84 3.60
CA GLU A 323 13.02 13.86 2.60
C GLU A 323 11.52 14.18 2.53
N GLY A 324 10.67 13.35 3.16
CA GLY A 324 9.23 13.57 3.21
C GLY A 324 8.50 13.30 1.89
N HIS A 325 9.03 12.42 1.04
CA HIS A 325 8.41 12.00 -0.22
C HIS A 325 7.08 11.26 -0.01
N LEU A 326 6.98 10.53 1.10
CA LEU A 326 5.77 9.83 1.49
C LEU A 326 4.95 10.70 2.43
N ILE A 327 3.68 10.90 2.09
CA ILE A 327 2.75 11.72 2.86
C ILE A 327 1.61 10.83 3.35
N PRO A 328 1.24 10.87 4.65
CA PRO A 328 0.09 10.14 5.17
C PRO A 328 -1.18 10.43 4.37
N GLY A 329 -1.93 9.37 4.03
CA GLY A 329 -3.11 9.44 3.17
C GLY A 329 -2.83 9.19 1.68
N GLN A 330 -1.56 9.08 1.27
CA GLN A 330 -1.16 8.81 -0.10
C GLN A 330 -1.29 7.31 -0.42
N TYR A 331 -1.65 6.98 -1.67
CA TYR A 331 -1.55 5.63 -2.21
C TYR A 331 -0.26 5.47 -2.99
N VAL A 332 0.39 4.32 -2.84
CA VAL A 332 1.66 3.98 -3.47
C VAL A 332 1.63 2.52 -3.94
N SER A 333 2.48 2.17 -4.91
CA SER A 333 2.70 0.78 -5.28
C SER A 333 3.83 0.19 -4.43
N VAL A 334 3.53 -0.90 -3.74
CA VAL A 334 4.50 -1.65 -2.94
C VAL A 334 4.95 -2.86 -3.75
N LEU A 335 6.24 -2.92 -4.05
CA LEU A 335 6.88 -4.02 -4.77
C LEU A 335 7.50 -4.98 -3.76
N VAL A 336 7.04 -6.21 -3.75
CA VAL A 336 7.54 -7.25 -2.83
C VAL A 336 8.03 -8.44 -3.62
N SER A 337 9.29 -8.79 -3.46
CA SER A 337 9.83 -10.04 -4.04
C SER A 337 9.48 -11.20 -3.10
N LEU A 338 8.62 -12.11 -3.55
CA LEU A 338 8.20 -13.27 -2.77
C LEU A 338 9.20 -14.42 -2.85
N THR A 339 10.05 -14.41 -3.89
CA THR A 339 11.08 -15.42 -4.16
C THR A 339 12.35 -14.71 -4.60
N GLN A 340 13.48 -15.45 -4.58
CA GLN A 340 14.72 -14.90 -5.13
C GLN A 340 14.60 -14.64 -6.63
N PRO A 341 15.19 -13.58 -7.16
CA PRO A 341 15.28 -13.35 -8.59
C PRO A 341 15.88 -14.57 -9.29
N LYS A 342 15.22 -15.06 -10.32
CA LYS A 342 15.72 -16.17 -11.14
C LYS A 342 15.89 -15.68 -12.56
N LEU A 343 17.13 -15.38 -12.91
CA LEU A 343 17.49 -14.90 -14.23
C LEU A 343 17.58 -16.09 -15.20
N LEU A 344 16.72 -16.13 -16.20
CA LEU A 344 16.74 -17.14 -17.26
C LEU A 344 16.66 -16.49 -18.64
N PRO A 345 17.18 -17.17 -19.67
CA PRO A 345 16.93 -16.82 -21.05
C PRO A 345 15.43 -16.85 -21.33
N VAL A 346 14.92 -15.83 -22.01
CA VAL A 346 13.53 -15.78 -22.46
C VAL A 346 13.45 -15.57 -23.97
N ILE A 347 12.47 -16.20 -24.60
CA ILE A 347 12.22 -16.14 -26.03
C ILE A 347 10.75 -15.94 -26.31
N PRO A 348 10.35 -15.29 -27.43
CA PRO A 348 8.96 -15.18 -27.84
C PRO A 348 8.30 -16.54 -28.01
N GLN A 349 7.04 -16.67 -27.61
CA GLN A 349 6.30 -17.93 -27.74
C GLN A 349 6.22 -18.41 -29.18
N SER A 350 6.23 -17.51 -30.17
CA SER A 350 6.22 -17.84 -31.59
C SER A 350 7.49 -18.56 -32.08
N ALA A 351 8.61 -18.47 -31.34
CA ALA A 351 9.86 -19.15 -31.72
C ALA A 351 9.89 -20.64 -31.34
N VAL A 352 8.98 -21.09 -30.44
CA VAL A 352 8.98 -22.43 -29.90
C VAL A 352 8.23 -23.40 -30.81
N LEU A 353 8.91 -24.45 -31.27
CA LEU A 353 8.39 -25.49 -32.11
C LEU A 353 8.31 -26.81 -31.34
N VAL A 354 7.40 -27.67 -31.80
CA VAL A 354 7.21 -28.99 -31.17
C VAL A 354 7.34 -30.08 -32.24
N ASN A 355 8.10 -31.13 -31.92
CA ASN A 355 8.19 -32.33 -32.73
C ASN A 355 8.01 -33.59 -31.83
N GLN A 356 8.21 -34.76 -32.40
CA GLN A 356 8.10 -36.07 -31.67
C GLN A 356 9.15 -36.22 -30.56
N GLN A 357 10.25 -35.47 -30.63
CA GLN A 357 11.36 -35.51 -29.67
C GLN A 357 11.22 -34.48 -28.56
N GLY A 358 10.28 -33.51 -28.69
CA GLY A 358 10.05 -32.47 -27.71
C GLY A 358 9.99 -31.07 -28.30
N ARG A 359 10.38 -30.08 -27.50
CA ARG A 359 10.38 -28.67 -27.89
C ARG A 359 11.75 -28.24 -28.38
N TYR A 360 11.76 -27.45 -29.43
CA TYR A 360 12.98 -26.95 -30.05
C TYR A 360 12.79 -25.56 -30.63
N VAL A 361 13.88 -24.90 -30.94
CA VAL A 361 13.93 -23.61 -31.64
C VAL A 361 14.89 -23.72 -32.84
N LEU A 362 14.77 -22.78 -33.76
CA LEU A 362 15.74 -22.57 -34.82
C LEU A 362 16.63 -21.40 -34.42
N VAL A 363 17.92 -21.67 -34.17
CA VAL A 363 18.93 -20.66 -33.86
C VAL A 363 19.69 -20.33 -35.12
N VAL A 364 19.92 -19.07 -35.41
CA VAL A 364 20.76 -18.64 -36.53
C VAL A 364 22.19 -18.45 -36.03
N ASP A 365 23.11 -19.17 -36.62
CA ASP A 365 24.55 -19.08 -36.27
C ASP A 365 25.24 -17.90 -36.99
N SER A 366 26.53 -17.71 -36.69
CA SER A 366 27.36 -16.64 -37.31
C SER A 366 27.53 -16.73 -38.83
N GLU A 367 27.21 -17.91 -39.40
CA GLU A 367 27.28 -18.16 -40.86
C GLU A 367 25.88 -18.01 -41.52
N ASN A 368 24.90 -17.48 -40.77
CA ASN A 368 23.48 -17.39 -41.18
C ASN A 368 22.84 -18.73 -41.51
N ILE A 369 23.22 -19.80 -40.80
CA ILE A 369 22.65 -21.12 -40.98
C ILE A 369 21.67 -21.36 -39.85
N ALA A 370 20.45 -21.83 -40.15
CA ALA A 370 19.42 -22.14 -39.17
C ALA A 370 19.64 -23.54 -38.58
N ARG A 371 20.01 -23.61 -37.30
CA ARG A 371 20.26 -24.87 -36.59
C ARG A 371 19.14 -25.22 -35.62
N VAL A 372 18.73 -26.47 -35.64
CA VAL A 372 17.77 -26.99 -34.67
C VAL A 372 18.43 -27.13 -33.30
N ARG A 373 17.86 -26.48 -32.30
CA ARG A 373 18.32 -26.54 -30.91
C ARG A 373 17.21 -27.05 -30.01
N PRO A 374 17.33 -28.25 -29.42
CA PRO A 374 16.42 -28.72 -28.41
C PRO A 374 16.45 -27.81 -27.18
N ILE A 375 15.29 -27.51 -26.60
CA ILE A 375 15.17 -26.66 -25.42
C ILE A 375 14.26 -27.27 -24.39
N VAL A 376 14.50 -26.94 -23.11
CA VAL A 376 13.57 -27.19 -22.01
C VAL A 376 12.98 -25.84 -21.64
N ILE A 377 11.68 -25.70 -21.82
CA ILE A 377 10.96 -24.48 -21.41
C ILE A 377 10.44 -24.62 -20.00
N GLY A 378 10.47 -23.50 -19.25
CA GLY A 378 9.90 -23.34 -17.93
C GLY A 378 8.55 -22.64 -17.99
N GLN A 379 8.34 -21.67 -17.07
CA GLN A 379 7.12 -20.90 -17.00
C GLN A 379 7.03 -19.83 -18.12
N ALA A 380 5.80 -19.44 -18.45
CA ALA A 380 5.54 -18.32 -19.34
C ALA A 380 5.67 -17.00 -18.57
N VAL A 381 6.33 -16.01 -19.18
CA VAL A 381 6.46 -14.65 -18.64
C VAL A 381 5.88 -13.69 -19.68
N GLY A 382 4.65 -13.27 -19.49
CA GLY A 382 3.91 -12.48 -20.49
C GLY A 382 3.79 -13.23 -21.82
N SER A 383 4.30 -12.63 -22.91
CA SER A 383 4.34 -13.21 -24.27
C SER A 383 5.59 -14.06 -24.55
N MET A 384 6.42 -14.28 -23.54
CA MET A 384 7.70 -14.99 -23.64
C MET A 384 7.65 -16.33 -22.91
N TRP A 385 8.52 -17.27 -23.32
CA TRP A 385 8.81 -18.50 -22.57
C TRP A 385 10.18 -18.40 -21.92
N ALA A 386 10.27 -18.71 -20.63
CA ALA A 386 11.55 -18.93 -19.97
C ALA A 386 12.15 -20.25 -20.46
N VAL A 387 13.46 -20.26 -20.72
CA VAL A 387 14.20 -21.44 -21.17
C VAL A 387 15.14 -21.89 -20.05
N GLU A 388 14.90 -23.08 -19.52
CA GLU A 388 15.72 -23.63 -18.44
C GLU A 388 17.04 -24.19 -18.94
N SER A 389 17.06 -24.70 -20.17
CA SER A 389 18.28 -25.19 -20.82
C SER A 389 18.16 -25.20 -22.34
N GLY A 390 19.31 -25.10 -23.02
CA GLY A 390 19.41 -25.21 -24.49
C GLY A 390 19.75 -23.89 -25.19
N LEU A 391 19.63 -22.72 -24.55
CA LEU A 391 19.95 -21.42 -25.12
C LEU A 391 20.88 -20.61 -24.23
N LYS A 392 21.60 -19.70 -24.85
CA LYS A 392 22.43 -18.68 -24.19
C LYS A 392 21.93 -17.29 -24.52
N ALA A 393 22.36 -16.32 -23.72
CA ALA A 393 22.09 -14.92 -24.03
C ALA A 393 22.64 -14.53 -25.40
N ASP A 394 21.98 -13.58 -26.07
CA ASP A 394 22.35 -12.98 -27.34
C ASP A 394 22.33 -13.92 -28.56
N GLU A 395 21.92 -15.20 -28.38
CA GLU A 395 21.65 -16.06 -29.54
C GLU A 395 20.40 -15.55 -30.28
N LEU A 396 20.42 -15.67 -31.62
CA LEU A 396 19.30 -15.25 -32.47
C LEU A 396 18.38 -16.43 -32.75
N VAL A 397 17.10 -16.31 -32.31
CA VAL A 397 16.08 -17.32 -32.60
C VAL A 397 15.11 -16.84 -33.68
N ILE A 398 14.70 -17.71 -34.59
CA ILE A 398 13.76 -17.40 -35.66
C ILE A 398 12.33 -17.32 -35.05
N VAL A 399 11.67 -16.19 -35.26
CA VAL A 399 10.30 -15.91 -34.77
C VAL A 399 9.26 -15.91 -35.89
N GLU A 400 9.65 -15.58 -37.13
CA GLU A 400 8.79 -15.60 -38.32
C GLU A 400 9.52 -16.21 -39.52
N GLY A 401 8.75 -16.77 -40.45
CA GLY A 401 9.31 -17.43 -41.64
C GLY A 401 9.72 -18.88 -41.43
N ILE A 402 9.49 -19.42 -40.25
CA ILE A 402 9.91 -20.77 -39.82
C ILE A 402 9.48 -21.86 -40.82
N GLN A 403 8.29 -21.74 -41.41
CA GLN A 403 7.75 -22.74 -42.37
C GLN A 403 8.56 -22.89 -43.67
N LYS A 404 9.39 -21.89 -43.99
CA LYS A 404 10.21 -21.84 -45.19
C LYS A 404 11.61 -22.33 -44.95
N VAL A 405 12.01 -22.53 -43.69
CA VAL A 405 13.36 -22.88 -43.28
C VAL A 405 13.51 -24.38 -43.15
N LYS A 406 14.49 -24.93 -43.80
CA LYS A 406 14.93 -26.33 -43.57
C LYS A 406 16.05 -26.33 -42.54
N PRO A 407 16.08 -27.33 -41.62
CA PRO A 407 17.22 -27.50 -40.72
C PRO A 407 18.55 -27.52 -41.50
N ASP A 408 19.58 -26.88 -40.92
CA ASP A 408 20.96 -26.78 -41.48
C ASP A 408 21.04 -26.07 -42.85
N ALA A 409 20.03 -25.25 -43.17
CA ALA A 409 20.03 -24.44 -44.42
C ALA A 409 20.37 -22.98 -44.14
N PRO A 410 21.03 -22.31 -45.11
CA PRO A 410 21.29 -20.88 -45.00
C PRO A 410 19.99 -20.08 -45.08
N VAL A 411 19.91 -19.00 -44.30
CA VAL A 411 18.78 -18.09 -44.22
C VAL A 411 19.21 -16.64 -44.41
N GLN A 412 18.30 -15.80 -44.86
CA GLN A 412 18.51 -14.37 -44.93
C GLN A 412 17.73 -13.72 -43.80
N ILE A 413 18.43 -13.01 -42.89
CA ILE A 413 17.80 -12.28 -41.80
C ILE A 413 17.12 -11.04 -42.38
N SER A 414 15.86 -10.90 -42.13
CA SER A 414 15.11 -9.67 -42.46
C SER A 414 15.57 -8.54 -41.53
N PRO A 415 15.89 -7.35 -42.07
CA PRO A 415 16.17 -6.18 -41.25
C PRO A 415 14.91 -5.63 -40.56
N SER A 416 13.91 -6.45 -40.32
CA SER A 416 12.69 -6.04 -39.67
C SER A 416 12.96 -5.68 -38.23
N GLY A 417 13.02 -4.39 -38.00
CA GLY A 417 13.07 -3.80 -36.69
C GLY A 417 11.92 -4.28 -35.82
N ALA A 418 12.21 -4.36 -34.54
CA ALA A 418 11.23 -4.45 -33.49
C ALA A 418 10.05 -3.52 -33.79
N ARG A 419 8.88 -4.08 -34.08
CA ARG A 419 7.64 -3.35 -33.88
C ARG A 419 7.46 -3.26 -32.37
N GLU A 420 7.84 -2.10 -31.84
CA GLU A 420 7.31 -1.64 -30.56
C GLU A 420 5.78 -1.74 -30.63
N SER A 421 5.19 -2.49 -29.73
CA SER A 421 3.75 -2.51 -29.43
C SER A 421 3.53 -2.14 -27.99
#